data_cde7a7899e5ad7238bd9db9110ed7ead
#
_entry.id   cde7a7899e5ad7238bd9db9110ed7ead
#
_cell.length_a   1.000
_cell.length_b   1.000
_cell.length_c   1.000
_cell.angle_alpha   90.00
_cell.angle_beta   90.00
_cell.angle_gamma   90.00
#
_symmetry.space_group_name_H-M   'P 1'
#
loop_
_entity.id
_entity.type
_entity.pdbx_description
1 polymer ?
#
loop_
_entity_poly.entity_id
_entity_poly.type
_entity_poly.pdbx_seq_one_letter_code
_entity_poly.pdbx_strand_id
1 'polypeptide(L)'
;MKYSQHTTSTQARPSLREISGWYEHLRELHARLRPHFARPEVHQRAWRYLQAVLSDVPRKNGWQIAEQAREAHPYGVQRLLATAVWDQDAVRDELRTLVHQTLLPSEAEQEDEAPFPVLVLDESGFPKRGRHSAGVGPQYCGVSGRVENCQVGVFLSYVTARGHALIDRELYLPEDWCADPARRQAAHIPEAVRFATKPELGQRMIQRAQVARLPIRWVVADTDLRPLPRLAPLPRRARVCLRVSGPLQRSRLCADTRWLAAG
;
A
#
# COMPACT_ATOMS: atom_id res chain seq x y z
N MET A 1 -2.08 -31.40 -5.20
CA MET A 1 -1.42 -31.00 -3.96
C MET A 1 -2.47 -30.49 -2.99
N LYS A 2 -2.72 -31.19 -1.88
CA LYS A 2 -3.77 -30.85 -0.92
C LYS A 2 -3.34 -29.62 -0.12
N TYR A 3 -4.08 -28.52 -0.21
CA TYR A 3 -3.93 -27.40 0.71
C TYR A 3 -4.31 -27.87 2.11
N SER A 4 -3.36 -27.83 3.02
CA SER A 4 -3.58 -28.05 4.44
C SER A 4 -4.55 -27.00 4.94
N GLN A 5 -5.68 -27.46 5.49
CA GLN A 5 -6.65 -26.62 6.17
C GLN A 5 -5.97 -25.97 7.37
N HIS A 6 -5.73 -24.67 7.29
CA HIS A 6 -5.37 -23.91 8.47
C HIS A 6 -6.52 -24.00 9.46
N THR A 7 -6.26 -24.55 10.59
CA THR A 7 -7.08 -24.57 11.78
C THR A 7 -7.63 -23.16 12.02
N THR A 8 -8.91 -22.98 11.78
CA THR A 8 -9.64 -21.79 12.19
C THR A 8 -9.62 -21.74 13.71
N SER A 9 -8.72 -20.94 14.25
CA SER A 9 -8.83 -20.51 15.65
C SER A 9 -10.19 -19.84 15.75
N THR A 10 -11.04 -20.33 16.63
CA THR A 10 -12.35 -19.73 16.93
C THR A 10 -12.06 -18.37 17.57
N GLN A 11 -11.90 -17.34 16.74
CA GLN A 11 -11.77 -15.98 17.23
C GLN A 11 -13.08 -15.65 17.97
N ALA A 12 -12.97 -15.36 19.25
CA ALA A 12 -14.09 -14.92 20.05
C ALA A 12 -14.72 -13.68 19.37
N ARG A 13 -16.05 -13.66 19.29
CA ARG A 13 -16.76 -12.49 18.73
C ARG A 13 -16.41 -11.27 19.56
N PRO A 14 -16.04 -10.15 18.90
CA PRO A 14 -15.72 -8.93 19.64
C PRO A 14 -16.91 -8.45 20.48
N SER A 15 -16.62 -7.93 21.65
CA SER A 15 -17.61 -7.32 22.51
C SER A 15 -18.12 -6.01 21.92
N LEU A 16 -19.30 -5.56 22.32
CA LEU A 16 -19.82 -4.24 21.92
C LEU A 16 -18.90 -3.09 22.31
N ARG A 17 -18.17 -3.23 23.41
CA ARG A 17 -17.19 -2.23 23.87
C ARG A 17 -16.00 -2.13 22.90
N GLU A 18 -15.49 -3.26 22.43
CA GLU A 18 -14.40 -3.27 21.43
C GLU A 18 -14.85 -2.67 20.11
N ILE A 19 -16.06 -3.04 19.64
CA ILE A 19 -16.62 -2.48 18.40
C ILE A 19 -16.80 -0.96 18.51
N SER A 20 -17.31 -0.47 19.67
CA SER A 20 -17.44 0.96 19.92
C SER A 20 -16.09 1.66 19.92
N GLY A 21 -15.07 1.05 20.53
CA GLY A 21 -13.70 1.57 20.51
C GLY A 21 -13.12 1.68 19.09
N TRP A 22 -13.31 0.67 18.25
CA TRP A 22 -12.88 0.71 16.85
C TRP A 22 -13.59 1.82 16.06
N TYR A 23 -14.88 2.02 16.31
CA TYR A 23 -15.65 3.08 15.66
C TYR A 23 -15.13 4.48 16.04
N GLU A 24 -14.81 4.70 17.33
CA GLU A 24 -14.24 5.96 17.77
C GLU A 24 -12.85 6.21 17.15
N HIS A 25 -11.96 5.22 17.12
CA HIS A 25 -10.67 5.35 16.44
C HIS A 25 -10.84 5.67 14.95
N LEU A 26 -11.82 5.08 14.27
CA LEU A 26 -12.11 5.39 12.87
C LEU A 26 -12.61 6.84 12.71
N ARG A 27 -13.43 7.33 13.66
CA ARG A 27 -13.89 8.73 13.68
C ARG A 27 -12.75 9.71 13.90
N GLU A 28 -11.85 9.40 14.83
CA GLU A 28 -10.66 10.22 15.09
C GLU A 28 -9.77 10.29 13.85
N LEU A 29 -9.51 9.16 13.21
CA LEU A 29 -8.79 9.11 11.93
C LEU A 29 -9.47 10.00 10.89
N HIS A 30 -10.77 9.84 10.68
CA HIS A 30 -11.52 10.65 9.72
C HIS A 30 -11.39 12.15 10.04
N ALA A 31 -11.47 12.56 11.30
CA ALA A 31 -11.30 13.95 11.72
C ALA A 31 -9.88 14.47 11.37
N ARG A 32 -8.84 13.68 11.60
CA ARG A 32 -7.45 14.02 11.24
C ARG A 32 -7.27 14.21 9.74
N LEU A 33 -8.02 13.48 8.92
CA LEU A 33 -7.94 13.59 7.46
C LEU A 33 -8.59 14.86 6.89
N ARG A 34 -9.40 15.60 7.69
CA ARG A 34 -10.16 16.77 7.24
C ARG A 34 -9.32 17.83 6.50
N PRO A 35 -8.12 18.21 6.94
CA PRO A 35 -7.30 19.23 6.27
C PRO A 35 -6.90 18.88 4.83
N HIS A 36 -6.89 17.61 4.48
CA HIS A 36 -6.46 17.10 3.17
C HIS A 36 -7.58 17.08 2.13
N PHE A 37 -8.78 17.54 2.49
CA PHE A 37 -9.93 17.62 1.60
C PHE A 37 -10.32 19.08 1.36
N ALA A 38 -10.35 19.51 0.10
CA ALA A 38 -10.68 20.86 -0.27
C ALA A 38 -12.11 21.27 0.14
N ARG A 39 -13.05 20.31 0.20
CA ARG A 39 -14.47 20.56 0.49
C ARG A 39 -14.99 19.64 1.59
N PRO A 40 -15.80 20.14 2.53
CA PRO A 40 -16.39 19.33 3.60
C PRO A 40 -17.28 18.19 3.09
N GLU A 41 -17.98 18.37 1.99
CA GLU A 41 -18.87 17.36 1.41
C GLU A 41 -18.07 16.17 0.87
N VAL A 42 -16.89 16.43 0.31
CA VAL A 42 -15.96 15.36 -0.17
C VAL A 42 -15.42 14.56 1.01
N HIS A 43 -14.99 15.23 2.07
CA HIS A 43 -14.55 14.62 3.30
C HIS A 43 -15.66 13.76 3.95
N GLN A 44 -16.89 14.29 4.04
CA GLN A 44 -18.02 13.52 4.57
C GLN A 44 -18.38 12.32 3.69
N ARG A 45 -18.22 12.43 2.37
CA ARG A 45 -18.40 11.30 1.46
C ARG A 45 -17.31 10.24 1.63
N ALA A 46 -16.08 10.65 1.90
CA ALA A 46 -15.01 9.73 2.24
C ALA A 46 -15.34 8.91 3.51
N TRP A 47 -15.96 9.52 4.52
CA TRP A 47 -16.45 8.83 5.70
C TRP A 47 -17.46 7.72 5.35
N ARG A 48 -18.50 8.08 4.59
CA ARG A 48 -19.52 7.10 4.15
C ARG A 48 -18.93 5.99 3.31
N TYR A 49 -17.97 6.34 2.43
CA TYR A 49 -17.23 5.37 1.64
C TYR A 49 -16.47 4.37 2.53
N LEU A 50 -15.74 4.85 3.53
CA LEU A 50 -15.01 3.99 4.47
C LEU A 50 -15.97 3.04 5.21
N GLN A 51 -17.08 3.55 5.73
CA GLN A 51 -18.09 2.73 6.40
C GLN A 51 -18.67 1.66 5.47
N ALA A 52 -18.97 2.00 4.23
CA ALA A 52 -19.48 1.07 3.24
C ALA A 52 -18.44 0.01 2.85
N VAL A 53 -17.17 0.38 2.71
CA VAL A 53 -16.08 -0.58 2.43
C VAL A 53 -15.87 -1.54 3.59
N LEU A 54 -16.05 -1.10 4.84
CA LEU A 54 -15.93 -1.93 6.03
C LEU A 54 -17.18 -2.80 6.32
N SER A 55 -18.28 -2.54 5.64
CA SER A 55 -19.53 -3.32 5.81
C SER A 55 -19.51 -4.63 5.04
N ASP A 56 -20.52 -5.48 5.28
CA ASP A 56 -20.70 -6.79 4.64
C ASP A 56 -21.22 -6.74 3.20
N VAL A 57 -21.01 -5.60 2.50
CA VAL A 57 -21.40 -5.47 1.09
C VAL A 57 -20.67 -6.53 0.25
N PRO A 58 -21.41 -7.41 -0.47
CA PRO A 58 -20.81 -8.56 -1.18
C PRO A 58 -19.82 -8.18 -2.26
N ARG A 59 -20.06 -7.05 -2.95
CA ARG A 59 -19.17 -6.51 -3.98
C ARG A 59 -18.86 -5.05 -3.69
N LYS A 60 -17.60 -4.72 -3.51
CA LYS A 60 -17.14 -3.35 -3.24
C LYS A 60 -17.09 -2.51 -4.54
N ASN A 61 -18.18 -2.48 -5.29
CA ASN A 61 -18.33 -1.64 -6.49
C ASN A 61 -19.09 -0.33 -6.18
N GLY A 62 -19.00 0.64 -7.09
CA GLY A 62 -19.59 1.96 -6.88
C GLY A 62 -21.09 1.96 -6.60
N TRP A 63 -21.87 1.01 -7.17
CA TRP A 63 -23.31 0.90 -6.92
C TRP A 63 -23.60 0.40 -5.51
N GLN A 64 -23.07 -0.74 -5.13
CA GLN A 64 -23.33 -1.34 -3.82
C GLN A 64 -22.76 -0.48 -2.67
N ILE A 65 -21.62 0.18 -2.89
CA ILE A 65 -21.08 1.14 -1.92
C ILE A 65 -22.01 2.36 -1.78
N ALA A 66 -22.55 2.89 -2.89
CA ALA A 66 -23.49 4.02 -2.85
C ALA A 66 -24.80 3.62 -2.14
N GLU A 67 -25.35 2.46 -2.45
CA GLU A 67 -26.53 1.91 -1.80
C GLU A 67 -26.32 1.77 -0.28
N GLN A 68 -25.21 1.17 0.14
CA GLN A 68 -24.85 1.06 1.56
C GLN A 68 -24.64 2.44 2.21
N ALA A 69 -24.08 3.41 1.49
CA ALA A 69 -23.93 4.79 1.92
C ALA A 69 -25.24 5.59 1.88
N ARG A 70 -26.37 4.98 1.49
CA ARG A 70 -27.70 5.61 1.30
C ARG A 70 -27.68 6.73 0.28
N GLU A 71 -26.85 6.61 -0.76
CA GLU A 71 -26.85 7.51 -1.92
C GLU A 71 -27.74 6.93 -3.03
N ALA A 72 -28.57 7.75 -3.67
CA ALA A 72 -29.48 7.30 -4.73
C ALA A 72 -28.73 6.81 -5.99
N HIS A 73 -27.49 7.28 -6.21
CA HIS A 73 -26.70 6.95 -7.39
C HIS A 73 -25.22 6.79 -7.05
N PRO A 74 -24.45 5.99 -7.82
CA PRO A 74 -23.03 5.77 -7.58
C PRO A 74 -22.14 6.98 -7.90
N TYR A 75 -22.70 8.03 -8.51
CA TYR A 75 -21.91 9.19 -8.97
C TYR A 75 -21.11 9.87 -7.85
N GLY A 76 -21.65 9.93 -6.64
CA GLY A 76 -20.96 10.51 -5.50
C GLY A 76 -19.69 9.75 -5.15
N VAL A 77 -19.78 8.43 -5.10
CA VAL A 77 -18.66 7.51 -4.85
C VAL A 77 -17.64 7.54 -5.99
N GLN A 78 -18.14 7.51 -7.23
CA GLN A 78 -17.27 7.55 -8.41
C GLN A 78 -16.50 8.88 -8.49
N ARG A 79 -17.16 10.02 -8.21
CA ARG A 79 -16.49 11.32 -8.16
C ARG A 79 -15.47 11.44 -7.05
N LEU A 80 -15.72 10.86 -5.88
CA LEU A 80 -14.75 10.81 -4.78
C LEU A 80 -13.42 10.20 -5.24
N LEU A 81 -13.50 9.10 -6.00
CA LEU A 81 -12.34 8.32 -6.42
C LEU A 81 -11.69 8.84 -7.73
N ALA A 82 -12.44 9.57 -8.57
CA ALA A 82 -11.98 9.95 -9.91
C ALA A 82 -11.63 11.43 -10.06
N THR A 83 -12.46 12.35 -9.52
CA THR A 83 -12.35 13.78 -9.85
C THR A 83 -12.42 14.72 -8.66
N ALA A 84 -12.74 14.23 -7.46
CA ALA A 84 -12.76 15.06 -6.27
C ALA A 84 -11.35 15.50 -5.89
N VAL A 85 -11.23 16.77 -5.48
CA VAL A 85 -9.93 17.33 -5.08
C VAL A 85 -9.68 17.04 -3.61
N TRP A 86 -8.69 16.20 -3.38
CA TRP A 86 -8.13 15.88 -2.07
C TRP A 86 -6.68 15.42 -2.23
N ASP A 87 -5.88 15.66 -1.21
CA ASP A 87 -4.45 15.32 -1.22
C ASP A 87 -4.25 13.87 -0.78
N GLN A 88 -4.14 12.98 -1.77
CA GLN A 88 -3.96 11.55 -1.55
C GLN A 88 -2.60 11.19 -0.92
N ASP A 89 -1.59 12.01 -1.09
CA ASP A 89 -0.28 11.79 -0.51
C ASP A 89 -0.25 12.22 0.94
N ALA A 90 -0.85 13.35 1.28
CA ALA A 90 -1.02 13.75 2.66
C ALA A 90 -1.92 12.79 3.45
N VAL A 91 -3.00 12.27 2.86
CA VAL A 91 -3.82 11.20 3.46
C VAL A 91 -2.99 9.95 3.72
N ARG A 92 -2.15 9.51 2.78
CA ARG A 92 -1.22 8.39 2.98
C ARG A 92 -0.27 8.67 4.15
N ASP A 93 0.27 9.86 4.25
CA ASP A 93 1.24 10.23 5.28
C ASP A 93 0.59 10.25 6.68
N GLU A 94 -0.67 10.70 6.78
CA GLU A 94 -1.46 10.57 8.01
C GLU A 94 -1.70 9.11 8.38
N LEU A 95 -2.08 8.27 7.42
CA LEU A 95 -2.26 6.84 7.66
C LEU A 95 -0.95 6.17 8.10
N ARG A 96 0.18 6.51 7.50
CA ARG A 96 1.50 6.02 7.91
C ARG A 96 1.82 6.44 9.34
N THR A 97 1.50 7.67 9.72
CA THR A 97 1.67 8.16 11.08
C THR A 97 0.82 7.38 12.08
N LEU A 98 -0.44 7.11 11.75
CA LEU A 98 -1.32 6.28 12.57
C LEU A 98 -0.76 4.85 12.72
N VAL A 99 -0.35 4.23 11.61
CA VAL A 99 0.25 2.89 11.63
C VAL A 99 1.50 2.86 12.52
N HIS A 100 2.35 3.88 12.41
CA HIS A 100 3.53 4.02 13.27
C HIS A 100 3.13 4.06 14.75
N GLN A 101 2.17 4.90 15.12
CA GLN A 101 1.69 5.03 16.50
C GLN A 101 1.06 3.73 17.03
N THR A 102 0.34 3.00 16.19
CA THR A 102 -0.40 1.79 16.57
C THR A 102 0.48 0.54 16.61
N LEU A 103 1.37 0.40 15.63
CA LEU A 103 2.23 -0.78 15.46
C LEU A 103 3.66 -0.55 15.96
N LEU A 104 3.94 0.59 16.63
CA LEU A 104 5.26 0.84 17.19
C LEU A 104 5.62 -0.28 18.18
N PRO A 105 6.76 -0.96 17.99
CA PRO A 105 7.24 -1.94 18.94
C PRO A 105 7.50 -1.28 20.29
N SER A 106 7.17 -1.96 21.40
CA SER A 106 7.57 -1.54 22.74
C SER A 106 9.10 -1.56 22.87
N GLU A 107 9.64 -0.91 23.89
CA GLU A 107 11.09 -0.93 24.16
C GLU A 107 11.63 -2.35 24.29
N ALA A 108 10.89 -3.23 24.98
CA ALA A 108 11.24 -4.65 25.11
C ALA A 108 11.22 -5.41 23.76
N GLU A 109 10.35 -5.03 22.82
CA GLU A 109 10.30 -5.61 21.46
C GLU A 109 11.38 -5.05 20.52
N GLN A 110 12.16 -4.07 20.98
CA GLN A 110 13.30 -3.50 20.24
C GLN A 110 14.64 -4.17 20.61
N GLU A 111 14.66 -5.03 21.64
CA GLU A 111 15.83 -5.83 22.01
C GLU A 111 16.16 -6.89 20.96
N ASP A 112 17.41 -7.37 20.94
CA ASP A 112 18.00 -8.11 19.80
C ASP A 112 17.32 -9.46 19.46
N GLU A 113 16.47 -10.01 20.30
CA GLU A 113 15.80 -11.31 20.11
C GLU A 113 14.33 -11.21 19.69
N ALA A 114 13.72 -10.02 19.69
CA ALA A 114 12.33 -9.83 19.32
C ALA A 114 12.11 -9.79 17.78
N PRO A 115 10.92 -10.16 17.28
CA PRO A 115 10.60 -10.01 15.85
C PRO A 115 10.59 -8.52 15.48
N PHE A 116 11.54 -8.14 14.64
CA PHE A 116 11.81 -6.75 14.28
C PHE A 116 10.83 -6.18 13.27
N PRO A 117 10.69 -4.82 13.23
CA PRO A 117 9.95 -4.17 12.17
C PRO A 117 10.56 -4.44 10.79
N VAL A 118 9.71 -4.91 9.88
CA VAL A 118 10.08 -5.27 8.52
C VAL A 118 9.29 -4.42 7.54
N LEU A 119 9.98 -3.83 6.56
CA LEU A 119 9.34 -3.32 5.35
C LEU A 119 9.25 -4.44 4.32
N VAL A 120 8.06 -4.65 3.79
CA VAL A 120 7.82 -5.61 2.69
C VAL A 120 7.40 -4.82 1.46
N LEU A 121 8.21 -4.91 0.41
CA LEU A 121 7.95 -4.31 -0.88
C LEU A 121 7.46 -5.39 -1.84
N ASP A 122 6.28 -5.17 -2.42
CA ASP A 122 5.66 -6.10 -3.35
C ASP A 122 4.85 -5.36 -4.41
N GLU A 123 4.52 -6.03 -5.50
CA GLU A 123 3.68 -5.49 -6.56
C GLU A 123 2.36 -6.25 -6.69
N SER A 124 1.33 -5.55 -7.16
CA SER A 124 0.06 -6.18 -7.47
C SER A 124 -0.48 -5.69 -8.81
N GLY A 125 -0.94 -6.63 -9.63
CA GLY A 125 -1.57 -6.35 -10.91
C GLY A 125 -3.10 -6.22 -10.75
N PHE A 126 -3.69 -5.21 -11.39
CA PHE A 126 -5.12 -4.97 -11.43
C PHE A 126 -5.62 -5.13 -12.87
N PRO A 127 -6.23 -6.27 -13.24
CA PRO A 127 -6.77 -6.51 -14.58
C PRO A 127 -7.75 -5.41 -14.99
N LYS A 128 -7.62 -4.92 -16.22
CA LYS A 128 -8.48 -3.87 -16.80
C LYS A 128 -8.98 -4.27 -18.15
N ARG A 129 -10.22 -3.90 -18.46
CA ARG A 129 -10.80 -4.14 -19.81
C ARG A 129 -10.56 -2.97 -20.76
N GLY A 130 -10.39 -1.76 -20.24
CA GLY A 130 -10.19 -0.54 -21.01
C GLY A 130 -8.72 -0.19 -21.23
N ARG A 131 -8.47 0.89 -22.02
CA ARG A 131 -7.13 1.38 -22.37
C ARG A 131 -6.84 2.79 -21.81
N HIS A 132 -7.79 3.41 -21.10
CA HIS A 132 -7.70 4.80 -20.67
C HIS A 132 -7.19 4.99 -19.24
N SER A 133 -7.21 3.94 -18.41
CA SER A 133 -6.69 4.05 -17.04
C SER A 133 -5.16 4.26 -17.07
N ALA A 134 -4.66 5.22 -16.28
CA ALA A 134 -3.24 5.55 -16.22
C ALA A 134 -2.39 4.29 -15.98
N GLY A 135 -1.34 4.08 -16.77
CA GLY A 135 -0.42 2.94 -16.64
C GLY A 135 -0.97 1.59 -17.13
N VAL A 136 -2.18 1.56 -17.72
CA VAL A 136 -2.74 0.30 -18.24
C VAL A 136 -2.02 -0.14 -19.52
N GLY A 137 -1.71 -1.42 -19.61
CA GLY A 137 -1.08 -2.03 -20.79
C GLY A 137 -0.87 -3.53 -20.59
N PRO A 138 -0.36 -4.23 -21.61
CA PRO A 138 0.06 -5.63 -21.48
C PRO A 138 1.25 -5.73 -20.54
N GLN A 139 1.01 -6.24 -19.33
CA GLN A 139 2.01 -6.40 -18.27
C GLN A 139 1.81 -7.73 -17.56
N TYR A 140 2.85 -8.26 -16.95
CA TYR A 140 2.70 -9.45 -16.12
C TYR A 140 1.80 -9.09 -14.90
N CYS A 141 0.74 -9.86 -14.74
CA CYS A 141 -0.21 -9.70 -13.66
C CYS A 141 -0.07 -10.88 -12.70
N GLY A 142 0.54 -10.66 -11.53
CA GLY A 142 0.78 -11.71 -10.54
C GLY A 142 -0.51 -12.38 -10.06
N VAL A 143 -1.63 -11.67 -10.04
CA VAL A 143 -2.95 -12.21 -9.64
C VAL A 143 -3.45 -13.28 -10.62
N SER A 144 -3.20 -13.11 -11.91
CA SER A 144 -3.60 -14.09 -12.95
C SER A 144 -2.46 -15.00 -13.41
N GLY A 145 -1.21 -14.72 -13.01
CA GLY A 145 -0.02 -15.48 -13.37
C GLY A 145 0.36 -15.41 -14.86
N ARG A 146 -0.08 -14.37 -15.57
CA ARG A 146 0.15 -14.20 -17.02
C ARG A 146 0.28 -12.73 -17.42
N VAL A 147 0.78 -12.50 -18.64
CA VAL A 147 0.73 -11.17 -19.25
C VAL A 147 -0.69 -10.89 -19.71
N GLU A 148 -1.26 -9.79 -19.22
CA GLU A 148 -2.58 -9.32 -19.61
C GLU A 148 -2.69 -7.81 -19.49
N ASN A 149 -3.78 -7.24 -19.98
CA ASN A 149 -4.05 -5.80 -19.88
C ASN A 149 -4.36 -5.44 -18.42
N CYS A 150 -3.41 -4.86 -17.72
CA CYS A 150 -3.53 -4.53 -16.30
C CYS A 150 -2.84 -3.21 -15.95
N GLN A 151 -3.18 -2.65 -14.80
CA GLN A 151 -2.36 -1.66 -14.09
C GLN A 151 -1.51 -2.40 -13.06
N VAL A 152 -0.31 -1.93 -12.79
CA VAL A 152 0.55 -2.48 -11.73
C VAL A 152 0.79 -1.40 -10.68
N GLY A 153 0.47 -1.74 -9.45
CA GLY A 153 0.80 -0.94 -8.27
C GLY A 153 1.97 -1.58 -7.52
N VAL A 154 2.90 -0.75 -7.06
CA VAL A 154 3.97 -1.15 -6.14
C VAL A 154 3.56 -0.69 -4.75
N PHE A 155 3.65 -1.56 -3.76
CA PHE A 155 3.15 -1.34 -2.41
C PHE A 155 4.24 -1.58 -1.38
N LEU A 156 4.21 -0.77 -0.31
CA LEU A 156 5.08 -0.95 0.85
C LEU A 156 4.23 -1.25 2.08
N SER A 157 4.49 -2.40 2.71
CA SER A 157 3.88 -2.82 3.95
C SER A 157 4.86 -2.68 5.11
N TYR A 158 4.36 -2.30 6.28
CA TYR A 158 5.06 -2.31 7.55
C TYR A 158 4.55 -3.47 8.41
N VAL A 159 5.44 -4.32 8.85
CA VAL A 159 5.13 -5.54 9.59
C VAL A 159 5.88 -5.54 10.90
N THR A 160 5.16 -5.78 12.00
CA THR A 160 5.69 -5.90 13.36
C THR A 160 5.08 -7.10 14.08
N ALA A 161 5.49 -7.40 15.29
CA ALA A 161 4.84 -8.40 16.13
C ALA A 161 3.36 -8.08 16.42
N ARG A 162 2.98 -6.80 16.40
CA ARG A 162 1.62 -6.33 16.67
C ARG A 162 0.67 -6.41 15.48
N GLY A 163 1.21 -6.60 14.26
CA GLY A 163 0.41 -6.69 13.06
C GLY A 163 1.13 -6.12 11.83
N HIS A 164 0.35 -5.91 10.77
CA HIS A 164 0.87 -5.37 9.52
C HIS A 164 -0.14 -4.41 8.87
N ALA A 165 0.39 -3.45 8.12
CA ALA A 165 -0.42 -2.51 7.33
C ALA A 165 0.32 -2.04 6.09
N LEU A 166 -0.43 -1.71 5.04
CA LEU A 166 0.09 -0.95 3.90
C LEU A 166 0.35 0.49 4.35
N ILE A 167 1.56 1.01 4.08
CA ILE A 167 1.98 2.35 4.48
C ILE A 167 2.28 3.27 3.31
N ASP A 168 2.47 2.69 2.12
CA ASP A 168 2.76 3.47 0.91
C ASP A 168 2.39 2.71 -0.36
N ARG A 169 2.24 3.44 -1.47
CA ARG A 169 1.91 2.92 -2.79
C ARG A 169 2.47 3.82 -3.89
N GLU A 170 2.81 3.22 -5.02
CA GLU A 170 3.12 3.92 -6.27
C GLU A 170 2.45 3.21 -7.44
N LEU A 171 1.97 3.99 -8.42
CA LEU A 171 1.48 3.44 -9.68
C LEU A 171 2.66 3.32 -10.65
N TYR A 172 2.91 2.12 -11.14
CA TYR A 172 3.90 1.92 -12.21
C TYR A 172 3.33 2.43 -13.53
N LEU A 173 4.04 3.37 -14.14
CA LEU A 173 3.76 3.85 -15.49
C LEU A 173 4.79 3.26 -16.45
N PRO A 174 4.39 2.36 -17.38
CA PRO A 174 5.27 1.86 -18.42
C PRO A 174 5.90 2.98 -19.26
N GLU A 175 7.03 2.73 -19.87
CA GLU A 175 7.79 3.72 -20.61
C GLU A 175 7.00 4.33 -21.79
N ASP A 176 6.21 3.51 -22.48
CA ASP A 176 5.30 3.93 -23.55
C ASP A 176 4.25 4.95 -23.06
N TRP A 177 3.77 4.82 -21.84
CA TRP A 177 2.92 5.82 -21.22
C TRP A 177 3.63 7.14 -20.96
N CYS A 178 4.88 7.06 -20.52
CA CYS A 178 5.68 8.26 -20.24
C CYS A 178 6.09 8.99 -21.51
N ALA A 179 6.23 8.28 -22.62
CA ALA A 179 6.61 8.80 -23.92
C ALA A 179 5.43 9.42 -24.71
N ASP A 180 4.17 9.22 -24.29
CA ASP A 180 2.97 9.71 -24.97
C ASP A 180 2.30 10.88 -24.21
N PRO A 181 2.59 12.15 -24.56
CA PRO A 181 2.02 13.31 -23.89
C PRO A 181 0.49 13.39 -24.01
N ALA A 182 -0.09 13.00 -25.15
CA ALA A 182 -1.53 13.07 -25.36
C ALA A 182 -2.27 12.06 -24.46
N ARG A 183 -1.75 10.85 -24.37
CA ARG A 183 -2.27 9.80 -23.50
C ARG A 183 -2.15 10.17 -22.02
N ARG A 184 -1.03 10.80 -21.62
CA ARG A 184 -0.84 11.35 -20.25
C ARG A 184 -1.86 12.41 -19.92
N GLN A 185 -2.06 13.37 -20.81
CA GLN A 185 -3.03 14.45 -20.63
C GLN A 185 -4.45 13.91 -20.51
N ALA A 186 -4.84 12.97 -21.37
CA ALA A 186 -6.16 12.33 -21.34
C ALA A 186 -6.41 11.54 -20.04
N ALA A 187 -5.35 10.98 -19.44
CA ALA A 187 -5.41 10.27 -18.16
C ALA A 187 -5.14 11.17 -16.94
N HIS A 188 -5.03 12.49 -17.12
CA HIS A 188 -4.72 13.47 -16.07
C HIS A 188 -3.44 13.17 -15.28
N ILE A 189 -2.42 12.60 -15.93
CA ILE A 189 -1.14 12.35 -15.28
C ILE A 189 -0.36 13.67 -15.16
N PRO A 190 0.05 14.07 -13.94
CA PRO A 190 0.79 15.31 -13.74
C PRO A 190 2.08 15.36 -14.59
N GLU A 191 2.42 16.52 -15.11
CA GLU A 191 3.62 16.71 -15.91
C GLU A 191 4.93 16.38 -15.17
N ALA A 192 4.93 16.57 -13.86
CA ALA A 192 6.07 16.28 -13.00
C ALA A 192 6.39 14.77 -12.90
N VAL A 193 5.43 13.90 -13.21
CA VAL A 193 5.65 12.45 -13.17
C VAL A 193 6.61 12.06 -14.30
N ARG A 194 7.67 11.34 -13.96
CA ARG A 194 8.67 10.80 -14.90
C ARG A 194 8.67 9.29 -14.82
N PHE A 195 9.14 8.65 -15.89
CA PHE A 195 9.38 7.22 -15.89
C PHE A 195 10.24 6.84 -14.69
N ALA A 196 9.86 5.77 -14.04
CA ALA A 196 10.65 5.13 -13.00
C ALA A 196 10.38 3.61 -13.06
N THR A 197 11.44 2.86 -12.90
CA THR A 197 11.33 1.40 -12.76
C THR A 197 10.65 1.04 -11.42
N LYS A 198 10.10 -0.14 -11.33
CA LYS A 198 9.47 -0.62 -10.07
C LYS A 198 10.45 -0.58 -8.88
N PRO A 199 11.74 -0.98 -9.03
CA PRO A 199 12.74 -0.80 -7.96
C PRO A 199 12.93 0.65 -7.53
N GLU A 200 12.96 1.61 -8.46
CA GLU A 200 13.08 3.03 -8.13
C GLU A 200 11.85 3.55 -7.39
N LEU A 201 10.64 3.10 -7.77
CA LEU A 201 9.42 3.41 -7.03
C LEU A 201 9.49 2.85 -5.60
N GLY A 202 9.95 1.60 -5.44
CA GLY A 202 10.18 0.99 -4.13
C GLY A 202 11.17 1.78 -3.29
N GLN A 203 12.28 2.23 -3.89
CA GLN A 203 13.26 3.06 -3.21
C GLN A 203 12.67 4.37 -2.70
N ARG A 204 11.87 5.08 -3.51
CA ARG A 204 11.19 6.31 -3.09
C ARG A 204 10.29 6.08 -1.87
N MET A 205 9.54 4.98 -1.85
CA MET A 205 8.67 4.62 -0.72
C MET A 205 9.49 4.33 0.55
N ILE A 206 10.59 3.58 0.43
CA ILE A 206 11.50 3.31 1.56
C ILE A 206 12.09 4.60 2.09
N GLN A 207 12.52 5.52 1.23
CA GLN A 207 13.02 6.84 1.63
C GLN A 207 11.96 7.63 2.40
N ARG A 208 10.70 7.65 1.95
CA ARG A 208 9.60 8.29 2.68
C ARG A 208 9.38 7.68 4.07
N ALA A 209 9.49 6.36 4.18
CA ALA A 209 9.41 5.67 5.47
C ALA A 209 10.57 6.05 6.41
N GLN A 210 11.78 6.22 5.87
CA GLN A 210 12.95 6.70 6.63
C GLN A 210 12.79 8.15 7.10
N VAL A 211 12.33 9.03 6.21
CA VAL A 211 12.05 10.45 6.55
C VAL A 211 10.99 10.54 7.64
N ALA A 212 9.99 9.66 7.61
CA ALA A 212 8.97 9.53 8.64
C ALA A 212 9.49 8.88 9.94
N ARG A 213 10.78 8.53 10.00
CA ARG A 213 11.46 7.93 11.17
C ARG A 213 10.82 6.63 11.66
N LEU A 214 10.22 5.84 10.74
CA LEU A 214 9.79 4.51 11.13
C LEU A 214 10.99 3.67 11.56
N PRO A 215 10.90 2.93 12.68
CA PRO A 215 11.93 1.96 13.01
C PRO A 215 11.93 0.84 11.96
N ILE A 216 13.05 0.69 11.26
CA ILE A 216 13.20 -0.29 10.18
C ILE A 216 14.44 -1.11 10.49
N ARG A 217 14.30 -2.42 10.53
CA ARG A 217 15.44 -3.32 10.67
C ARG A 217 15.66 -4.17 9.42
N TRP A 218 14.60 -4.53 8.72
CA TRP A 218 14.67 -5.36 7.53
C TRP A 218 13.85 -4.77 6.40
N VAL A 219 14.34 -4.93 5.19
CA VAL A 219 13.58 -4.69 3.97
C VAL A 219 13.55 -5.99 3.17
N VAL A 220 12.36 -6.47 2.86
CA VAL A 220 12.13 -7.66 2.05
C VAL A 220 11.48 -7.24 0.75
N ALA A 221 12.01 -7.70 -0.37
CA ALA A 221 11.45 -7.46 -1.70
C ALA A 221 11.55 -8.72 -2.54
N ASP A 222 10.66 -8.88 -3.53
CA ASP A 222 10.77 -9.94 -4.52
C ASP A 222 11.92 -9.67 -5.51
N THR A 223 12.36 -10.74 -6.19
CA THR A 223 13.48 -10.69 -7.15
C THR A 223 13.26 -9.76 -8.32
N ASP A 224 12.00 -9.60 -8.77
CA ASP A 224 11.64 -8.72 -9.88
C ASP A 224 11.80 -7.23 -9.55
N LEU A 225 11.97 -6.91 -8.27
CA LEU A 225 12.27 -5.58 -7.77
C LEU A 225 13.78 -5.32 -7.58
N ARG A 226 14.63 -6.13 -8.20
CA ARG A 226 16.10 -5.94 -8.22
C ARG A 226 16.57 -5.19 -9.47
N PRO A 227 17.71 -4.46 -9.39
CA PRO A 227 18.40 -4.05 -8.18
C PRO A 227 17.67 -2.86 -7.54
N LEU A 228 17.46 -2.88 -6.23
CA LEU A 228 17.10 -1.65 -5.53
C LEU A 228 18.29 -0.68 -5.72
N PRO A 229 18.11 0.46 -6.42
CA PRO A 229 19.17 1.44 -6.57
C PRO A 229 19.64 1.89 -5.17
N ARG A 230 20.86 2.40 -5.06
CA ARG A 230 21.49 2.76 -3.78
C ARG A 230 20.50 3.43 -2.82
N LEU A 231 20.05 2.66 -1.82
CA LEU A 231 19.28 3.22 -0.71
C LEU A 231 20.18 4.23 0.01
N ALA A 232 19.66 5.39 0.35
CA ALA A 232 20.28 6.25 1.35
C ALA A 232 20.63 5.37 2.57
N PRO A 233 21.76 5.64 3.27
CA PRO A 233 22.23 4.73 4.30
C PRO A 233 21.09 4.41 5.29
N LEU A 234 20.67 3.16 5.28
CA LEU A 234 19.77 2.62 6.28
C LEU A 234 20.40 2.81 7.66
N PRO A 235 19.62 2.97 8.73
CA PRO A 235 20.14 3.00 10.09
C PRO A 235 21.14 1.86 10.27
N ARG A 236 22.24 2.08 11.00
CA ARG A 236 23.38 1.13 11.13
C ARG A 236 22.99 -0.33 11.43
N ARG A 237 21.75 -0.59 11.83
CA ARG A 237 21.20 -1.91 12.15
C ARG A 237 20.22 -2.47 11.10
N ALA A 238 19.88 -1.72 10.04
CA ALA A 238 18.94 -2.21 9.02
C ALA A 238 19.65 -3.12 8.02
N ARG A 239 19.03 -4.25 7.69
CA ARG A 239 19.51 -5.24 6.73
C ARG A 239 18.50 -5.41 5.61
N VAL A 240 18.99 -5.61 4.39
CA VAL A 240 18.14 -5.93 3.24
C VAL A 240 18.10 -7.44 3.08
N CYS A 241 16.92 -8.03 3.19
CA CYS A 241 16.70 -9.43 2.90
C CYS A 241 15.89 -9.54 1.61
N LEU A 242 16.44 -10.24 0.63
CA LEU A 242 15.80 -10.44 -0.67
C LEU A 242 15.19 -11.84 -0.70
N ARG A 243 13.88 -11.93 -0.90
CA ARG A 243 13.20 -13.20 -1.09
C ARG A 243 13.33 -13.63 -2.55
N VAL A 244 13.80 -14.85 -2.78
CA VAL A 244 13.76 -15.47 -4.09
C VAL A 244 12.43 -16.21 -4.20
N SER A 245 11.63 -15.91 -5.21
CA SER A 245 10.40 -16.66 -5.54
C SER A 245 10.81 -18.07 -5.99
N GLY A 246 10.46 -19.08 -5.16
CA GLY A 246 10.69 -20.49 -5.43
C GLY A 246 10.19 -21.34 -4.26
N PRO A 247 10.03 -22.67 -4.42
CA PRO A 247 9.61 -23.53 -3.32
C PRO A 247 10.60 -23.41 -2.16
N LEU A 248 10.06 -23.30 -0.96
CA LEU A 248 10.73 -23.10 0.31
C LEU A 248 11.93 -24.05 0.52
N GLN A 249 13.07 -23.75 -0.05
CA GLN A 249 14.34 -24.20 0.48
C GLN A 249 14.86 -23.12 1.42
N ARG A 250 15.13 -23.53 2.66
CA ARG A 250 15.79 -22.71 3.70
C ARG A 250 17.20 -22.33 3.21
N SER A 251 17.32 -21.36 2.36
CA SER A 251 18.61 -20.84 1.92
C SER A 251 18.74 -19.40 2.38
N ARG A 252 19.68 -19.23 3.28
CA ARG A 252 20.26 -18.01 3.81
C ARG A 252 20.58 -17.03 2.67
N LEU A 253 19.87 -15.92 2.61
CA LEU A 253 20.30 -14.76 1.83
C LEU A 253 20.03 -13.50 2.64
N CYS A 254 20.76 -13.35 3.75
CA CYS A 254 21.05 -12.04 4.32
C CYS A 254 22.28 -11.51 3.60
N ALA A 255 22.08 -10.63 2.62
CA ALA A 255 23.19 -9.85 2.10
C ALA A 255 23.56 -8.79 3.14
N ASP A 256 24.74 -8.90 3.69
CA ASP A 256 25.33 -7.93 4.62
C ASP A 256 25.43 -6.58 3.89
N THR A 257 24.99 -5.48 4.52
CA THR A 257 24.95 -4.14 3.95
C THR A 257 26.30 -3.59 3.48
N ARG A 258 27.39 -4.31 3.68
CA ARG A 258 28.73 -4.00 3.17
C ARG A 258 28.82 -3.93 1.65
N TRP A 259 27.89 -4.54 0.91
CA TRP A 259 27.85 -4.52 -0.55
C TRP A 259 27.26 -3.24 -1.14
N LEU A 260 26.66 -2.38 -0.33
CA LEU A 260 26.07 -1.11 -0.80
C LEU A 260 27.01 0.09 -0.59
N ALA A 261 28.20 -0.11 -0.03
CA ALA A 261 29.18 0.94 0.25
C ALA A 261 30.43 0.90 -0.65
N ALA A 262 30.55 -0.10 -1.53
CA ALA A 262 31.71 -0.24 -2.42
C ALA A 262 31.26 -0.21 -3.88
N GLY A 263 31.48 0.94 -4.54
CA GLY A 263 31.30 1.17 -5.97
C GLY A 263 31.03 2.62 -6.28
#